data_0066a57c13ef3dc457a60c2dcf873939
#
_entry.id   0066a57c13ef3dc457a60c2dcf873939
#
_cell.length_a   1.000
_cell.length_b   1.000
_cell.length_c   1.000
_cell.angle_alpha   90.00
_cell.angle_beta   90.00
_cell.angle_gamma   90.00
#
_symmetry.space_group_name_H-M   'P 1'
#
loop_
_entity.id
_entity.type
_entity.pdbx_description
1 polymer ?
#
loop_
_entity_poly.entity_id
_entity_poly.type
_entity_poly.pdbx_seq_one_letter_code
_entity_poly.pdbx_strand_id
1 'polypeptide(L)'
;KVKGKVLGISMVILLCAGLLVAGYTTGFYRYMMGVFYSSMGYYEKSEPIFEGLGDFLDSQERARVSREEQVRRQETEELSALQKAKAGDSVVFGAYTWKVLERKEDQLYLILQDVKGNGPFYQASYHESQEAVDWENSSLRSWLNKEVLETEFAPEDRQVLLPIGENGAFQEVAASKEPENGTASSGDYVSILSVSEIQQYKKVLNGLKGVDYWLKDAGDKPDTAVFVSASGQV
;
A
#
# COMPACT_ATOMS: atom_id res chain seq x y z
N LYS A 1 -54.42 -6.41 49.46
CA LYS A 1 -53.89 -5.82 48.20
C LYS A 1 -52.38 -5.43 48.26
N VAL A 2 -51.75 -5.27 49.41
CA VAL A 2 -50.33 -4.88 49.54
C VAL A 2 -49.39 -6.06 49.32
N LYS A 3 -49.70 -7.27 49.78
CA LYS A 3 -48.84 -8.46 49.66
C LYS A 3 -48.56 -8.91 48.20
N GLY A 4 -49.50 -8.74 47.28
CA GLY A 4 -49.30 -9.07 45.87
C GLY A 4 -48.38 -8.11 45.12
N LYS A 5 -48.35 -6.81 45.50
CA LYS A 5 -47.42 -5.84 44.90
C LYS A 5 -45.96 -6.05 45.35
N VAL A 6 -45.78 -6.42 46.60
CA VAL A 6 -44.42 -6.71 47.14
C VAL A 6 -43.82 -7.98 46.47
N LEU A 7 -44.67 -9.01 46.28
CA LEU A 7 -44.24 -10.26 45.61
C LEU A 7 -43.83 -10.00 44.14
N GLY A 8 -44.59 -9.17 43.42
CA GLY A 8 -44.30 -8.80 42.05
C GLY A 8 -42.99 -8.01 41.92
N ILE A 9 -42.73 -7.06 42.82
CA ILE A 9 -41.47 -6.26 42.81
C ILE A 9 -40.26 -7.14 43.12
N SER A 10 -40.37 -8.05 44.09
CA SER A 10 -39.28 -8.98 44.43
C SER A 10 -38.97 -9.95 43.27
N MET A 11 -39.96 -10.39 42.52
CA MET A 11 -39.78 -11.29 41.35
C MET A 11 -39.11 -10.53 40.19
N VAL A 12 -39.47 -9.28 39.95
CA VAL A 12 -38.81 -8.41 38.93
C VAL A 12 -37.35 -8.16 39.29
N ILE A 13 -37.04 -7.87 40.55
CA ILE A 13 -35.67 -7.65 41.03
C ILE A 13 -34.83 -8.93 40.84
N LEU A 14 -35.36 -10.09 41.16
CA LEU A 14 -34.67 -11.39 40.97
C LEU A 14 -34.43 -11.72 39.48
N LEU A 15 -35.42 -11.41 38.61
CA LEU A 15 -35.23 -11.56 37.16
C LEU A 15 -34.18 -10.63 36.59
N CYS A 16 -34.21 -9.36 36.99
CA CYS A 16 -33.20 -8.38 36.61
C CYS A 16 -31.79 -8.77 37.11
N ALA A 17 -31.67 -9.22 38.35
CA ALA A 17 -30.41 -9.73 38.90
C ALA A 17 -29.92 -10.97 38.16
N GLY A 18 -30.80 -11.90 37.81
CA GLY A 18 -30.46 -13.09 37.01
C GLY A 18 -29.98 -12.74 35.60
N LEU A 19 -30.62 -11.78 34.93
CA LEU A 19 -30.21 -11.28 33.61
C LEU A 19 -28.88 -10.56 33.67
N LEU A 20 -28.61 -9.76 34.71
CA LEU A 20 -27.32 -9.11 34.92
C LEU A 20 -26.19 -10.12 35.15
N VAL A 21 -26.43 -11.15 35.96
CA VAL A 21 -25.45 -12.21 36.19
C VAL A 21 -25.21 -13.01 34.91
N ALA A 22 -26.23 -13.39 34.17
CA ALA A 22 -26.08 -14.07 32.89
C ALA A 22 -25.36 -13.20 31.85
N GLY A 23 -25.68 -11.92 31.77
CA GLY A 23 -24.99 -10.97 30.90
C GLY A 23 -23.50 -10.83 31.28
N TYR A 24 -23.19 -10.73 32.57
CA TYR A 24 -21.81 -10.64 33.05
C TYR A 24 -21.02 -11.92 32.77
N THR A 25 -21.60 -13.11 33.01
CA THR A 25 -20.93 -14.40 32.76
C THR A 25 -20.67 -14.63 31.28
N THR A 26 -21.60 -14.27 30.40
CA THR A 26 -21.39 -14.35 28.95
C THR A 26 -20.37 -13.33 28.46
N GLY A 27 -20.39 -12.11 28.97
CA GLY A 27 -19.38 -11.08 28.70
C GLY A 27 -17.99 -11.55 29.14
N PHE A 28 -17.87 -12.08 30.35
CA PHE A 28 -16.61 -12.59 30.88
C PHE A 28 -16.07 -13.77 30.06
N TYR A 29 -16.92 -14.70 29.64
CA TYR A 29 -16.49 -15.81 28.76
C TYR A 29 -15.93 -15.28 27.42
N ARG A 30 -16.66 -14.38 26.77
CA ARG A 30 -16.20 -13.75 25.53
C ARG A 30 -14.86 -12.99 25.75
N TYR A 31 -14.75 -12.27 26.84
CA TYR A 31 -13.51 -11.56 27.20
C TYR A 31 -12.34 -12.54 27.31
N MET A 32 -12.51 -13.66 28.03
CA MET A 32 -11.45 -14.68 28.16
C MET A 32 -11.09 -15.32 26.82
N MET A 33 -12.04 -15.49 25.91
CA MET A 33 -11.76 -15.94 24.53
C MET A 33 -10.92 -14.91 23.76
N GLY A 34 -11.22 -13.62 23.90
CA GLY A 34 -10.42 -12.55 23.32
C GLY A 34 -8.99 -12.58 23.88
N VAL A 35 -8.83 -12.71 25.21
CA VAL A 35 -7.51 -12.83 25.85
C VAL A 35 -6.75 -14.06 25.35
N PHE A 36 -7.43 -15.20 25.22
CA PHE A 36 -6.81 -16.41 24.68
C PHE A 36 -6.29 -16.19 23.25
N TYR A 37 -7.12 -15.67 22.34
CA TYR A 37 -6.68 -15.37 20.97
C TYR A 37 -5.54 -14.37 20.92
N SER A 38 -5.61 -13.30 21.70
CA SER A 38 -4.54 -12.30 21.78
C SER A 38 -3.23 -12.92 22.29
N SER A 39 -3.28 -13.78 23.33
CA SER A 39 -2.09 -14.46 23.86
C SER A 39 -1.44 -15.43 22.87
N MET A 40 -2.24 -16.00 21.96
CA MET A 40 -1.77 -16.86 20.88
C MET A 40 -1.33 -16.06 19.65
N GLY A 41 -1.48 -14.73 19.67
CA GLY A 41 -1.14 -13.83 18.58
C GLY A 41 -2.13 -13.82 17.43
N TYR A 42 -3.35 -14.32 17.64
CA TYR A 42 -4.45 -14.24 16.65
C TYR A 42 -5.23 -12.94 16.86
N TYR A 43 -4.57 -11.82 16.58
CA TYR A 43 -5.11 -10.48 16.84
C TYR A 43 -6.34 -10.18 15.98
N GLU A 44 -6.40 -10.71 14.76
CA GLU A 44 -7.54 -10.61 13.85
C GLU A 44 -8.82 -11.27 14.40
N LYS A 45 -8.67 -12.21 15.35
CA LYS A 45 -9.79 -12.85 16.06
C LYS A 45 -10.11 -12.18 17.38
N SER A 46 -9.10 -11.65 18.07
CA SER A 46 -9.27 -11.03 19.39
C SER A 46 -9.89 -9.64 19.30
N GLU A 47 -9.50 -8.83 18.31
CA GLU A 47 -9.98 -7.47 18.11
C GLU A 47 -11.52 -7.39 18.07
N PRO A 48 -12.23 -8.08 17.15
CA PRO A 48 -13.69 -7.98 17.06
C PRO A 48 -14.41 -8.50 18.31
N ILE A 49 -13.80 -9.42 19.05
CA ILE A 49 -14.34 -9.89 20.33
C ILE A 49 -14.29 -8.76 21.35
N PHE A 50 -13.17 -8.09 21.50
CA PHE A 50 -13.01 -6.98 22.42
C PHE A 50 -13.85 -5.77 22.02
N GLU A 51 -13.90 -5.42 20.74
CA GLU A 51 -14.80 -4.35 20.24
C GLU A 51 -16.27 -4.64 20.57
N GLY A 52 -16.73 -5.87 20.35
CA GLY A 52 -18.10 -6.28 20.66
C GLY A 52 -18.44 -6.36 22.15
N LEU A 53 -17.45 -6.21 23.04
CA LEU A 53 -17.63 -6.14 24.49
C LEU A 53 -17.72 -4.69 24.98
N GLY A 54 -17.35 -3.69 24.16
CA GLY A 54 -17.40 -2.27 24.53
C GLY A 54 -16.64 -1.97 25.82
N ASP A 55 -17.34 -1.38 26.79
CA ASP A 55 -16.74 -0.96 28.08
C ASP A 55 -16.57 -2.10 29.09
N PHE A 56 -16.72 -3.36 28.66
CA PHE A 56 -16.54 -4.49 29.58
C PHE A 56 -15.06 -4.68 29.93
N LEU A 57 -14.70 -4.50 31.20
CA LEU A 57 -13.32 -4.53 31.71
C LEU A 57 -12.41 -3.57 30.89
N ASP A 58 -11.28 -4.06 30.41
CA ASP A 58 -10.31 -3.33 29.58
C ASP A 58 -10.44 -3.67 28.08
N SER A 59 -11.64 -4.08 27.63
CA SER A 59 -11.85 -4.56 26.25
C SER A 59 -11.51 -3.52 25.19
N GLN A 60 -11.86 -2.24 25.40
CA GLN A 60 -11.52 -1.18 24.44
C GLN A 60 -10.00 -1.04 24.25
N GLU A 61 -9.25 -1.05 25.35
CA GLU A 61 -7.78 -0.99 25.30
C GLU A 61 -7.20 -2.23 24.62
N ARG A 62 -7.72 -3.41 24.89
CA ARG A 62 -7.29 -4.65 24.23
C ARG A 62 -7.64 -4.70 22.76
N ALA A 63 -8.77 -4.15 22.36
CA ALA A 63 -9.11 -4.02 20.94
C ALA A 63 -8.10 -3.11 20.23
N ARG A 64 -7.76 -1.95 20.83
CA ARG A 64 -6.75 -1.04 20.32
C ARG A 64 -5.38 -1.72 20.16
N VAL A 65 -4.92 -2.39 21.21
CA VAL A 65 -3.65 -3.13 21.19
C VAL A 65 -3.66 -4.24 20.12
N SER A 66 -4.76 -4.98 20.01
CA SER A 66 -4.87 -6.03 18.98
C SER A 66 -4.77 -5.45 17.57
N ARG A 67 -5.37 -4.30 17.31
CA ARG A 67 -5.29 -3.59 16.03
C ARG A 67 -3.86 -3.11 15.73
N GLU A 68 -3.22 -2.49 16.69
CA GLU A 68 -1.83 -2.02 16.56
C GLU A 68 -0.87 -3.17 16.26
N GLU A 69 -1.05 -4.32 16.93
CA GLU A 69 -0.24 -5.52 16.67
C GLU A 69 -0.49 -6.14 15.29
N GLN A 70 -1.72 -6.08 14.77
CA GLN A 70 -2.02 -6.48 13.39
C GLN A 70 -1.27 -5.61 12.38
N VAL A 71 -1.39 -4.28 12.52
CA VAL A 71 -0.69 -3.32 11.65
C VAL A 71 0.82 -3.56 11.69
N ARG A 72 1.41 -3.65 12.88
CA ARG A 72 2.85 -3.90 13.04
C ARG A 72 3.32 -5.21 12.40
N ARG A 73 2.52 -6.26 12.47
CA ARG A 73 2.83 -7.54 11.80
C ARG A 73 2.78 -7.40 10.28
N GLN A 74 1.75 -6.76 9.77
CA GLN A 74 1.61 -6.53 8.35
C GLN A 74 2.79 -5.73 7.79
N GLU A 75 3.16 -4.63 8.43
CA GLU A 75 4.34 -3.83 8.07
C GLU A 75 5.64 -4.67 8.09
N THR A 76 5.80 -5.53 9.09
CA THR A 76 6.97 -6.42 9.20
C THR A 76 7.00 -7.45 8.07
N GLU A 77 5.85 -8.02 7.72
CA GLU A 77 5.72 -8.99 6.63
C GLU A 77 5.98 -8.34 5.27
N GLU A 78 5.45 -7.16 5.02
CA GLU A 78 5.68 -6.37 3.81
C GLU A 78 7.16 -6.01 3.66
N LEU A 79 7.79 -5.50 4.71
CA LEU A 79 9.23 -5.21 4.71
C LEU A 79 10.07 -6.46 4.46
N SER A 80 9.72 -7.59 5.08
CA SER A 80 10.39 -8.88 4.85
C SER A 80 10.20 -9.37 3.42
N ALA A 81 9.03 -9.13 2.82
CA ALA A 81 8.77 -9.46 1.41
C ALA A 81 9.64 -8.61 0.49
N LEU A 82 9.72 -7.30 0.70
CA LEU A 82 10.61 -6.39 -0.06
C LEU A 82 12.07 -6.81 0.06
N GLN A 83 12.55 -7.13 1.27
CA GLN A 83 13.93 -7.55 1.50
C GLN A 83 14.32 -8.85 0.77
N LYS A 84 13.38 -9.76 0.54
CA LYS A 84 13.61 -11.07 -0.09
C LYS A 84 13.23 -11.13 -1.56
N ALA A 85 12.52 -10.13 -2.06
CA ALA A 85 11.97 -10.10 -3.41
C ALA A 85 13.04 -10.22 -4.49
N LYS A 86 12.71 -10.93 -5.55
CA LYS A 86 13.56 -11.15 -6.74
C LYS A 86 12.83 -10.68 -7.99
N ALA A 87 13.56 -10.52 -9.08
CA ALA A 87 12.96 -10.20 -10.38
C ALA A 87 11.82 -11.17 -10.73
N GLY A 88 10.66 -10.62 -11.04
CA GLY A 88 9.42 -11.34 -11.32
C GLY A 88 8.49 -11.52 -10.13
N ASP A 89 8.93 -11.29 -8.91
CA ASP A 89 8.05 -11.33 -7.73
C ASP A 89 7.10 -10.12 -7.70
N SER A 90 5.99 -10.29 -7.01
CA SER A 90 5.06 -9.20 -6.70
C SER A 90 5.25 -8.78 -5.24
N VAL A 91 5.29 -7.48 -4.99
CA VAL A 91 5.46 -6.89 -3.66
C VAL A 91 4.44 -5.77 -3.46
N VAL A 92 4.07 -5.53 -2.21
CA VAL A 92 3.29 -4.35 -1.82
C VAL A 92 4.26 -3.26 -1.40
N PHE A 93 4.07 -2.05 -1.92
CA PHE A 93 4.78 -0.85 -1.50
C PHE A 93 3.83 0.34 -1.62
N GLY A 94 3.65 1.06 -0.54
CA GLY A 94 2.60 2.06 -0.42
C GLY A 94 1.21 1.43 -0.62
N ALA A 95 0.34 2.11 -1.33
CA ALA A 95 -1.03 1.65 -1.59
C ALA A 95 -1.14 0.64 -2.76
N TYR A 96 -0.03 0.24 -3.38
CA TYR A 96 -0.06 -0.46 -4.66
C TYR A 96 0.70 -1.79 -4.62
N THR A 97 0.32 -2.68 -5.55
CA THR A 97 1.09 -3.90 -5.85
C THR A 97 2.02 -3.65 -7.02
N TRP A 98 3.26 -3.98 -6.83
CA TRP A 98 4.34 -3.78 -7.79
C TRP A 98 4.96 -5.10 -8.21
N LYS A 99 5.45 -5.16 -9.42
CA LYS A 99 6.26 -6.26 -9.92
C LYS A 99 7.73 -5.84 -9.91
N VAL A 100 8.58 -6.68 -9.36
CA VAL A 100 10.02 -6.44 -9.33
C VAL A 100 10.59 -6.71 -10.72
N LEU A 101 11.11 -5.67 -11.37
CA LEU A 101 11.82 -5.78 -12.65
C LEU A 101 13.24 -6.31 -12.43
N GLU A 102 13.93 -5.73 -11.46
CA GLU A 102 15.32 -6.06 -11.16
C GLU A 102 15.62 -5.79 -9.67
N ARG A 103 16.60 -6.54 -9.15
CA ARG A 103 17.18 -6.30 -7.83
C ARG A 103 18.68 -6.12 -7.96
N LYS A 104 19.21 -5.08 -7.35
CA LYS A 104 20.66 -4.85 -7.20
C LYS A 104 20.94 -4.57 -5.73
N GLU A 105 21.64 -5.48 -5.07
CA GLU A 105 21.89 -5.41 -3.62
C GLU A 105 20.60 -5.26 -2.81
N ASP A 106 20.41 -4.13 -2.14
CA ASP A 106 19.24 -3.76 -1.33
C ASP A 106 18.23 -2.88 -2.08
N GLN A 107 18.47 -2.57 -3.35
CA GLN A 107 17.60 -1.76 -4.20
C GLN A 107 16.71 -2.62 -5.08
N LEU A 108 15.45 -2.20 -5.25
CA LEU A 108 14.49 -2.81 -6.14
C LEU A 108 14.05 -1.82 -7.22
N TYR A 109 14.05 -2.26 -8.48
CA TYR A 109 13.37 -1.55 -9.55
C TYR A 109 11.99 -2.15 -9.75
N LEU A 110 10.97 -1.34 -9.56
CA LEU A 110 9.59 -1.79 -9.49
C LEU A 110 8.78 -1.22 -10.65
N ILE A 111 7.83 -2.01 -11.15
CA ILE A 111 6.79 -1.53 -12.07
C ILE A 111 5.42 -1.79 -11.47
N LEU A 112 4.51 -0.84 -11.62
CA LEU A 112 3.13 -0.99 -11.19
C LEU A 112 2.49 -2.20 -11.88
N GLN A 113 2.01 -3.16 -11.09
CA GLN A 113 1.49 -4.42 -11.62
C GLN A 113 0.05 -4.29 -12.10
N ASP A 114 -0.77 -3.57 -11.38
CA ASP A 114 -2.20 -3.44 -11.66
C ASP A 114 -2.55 -2.02 -12.09
N VAL A 115 -2.51 -1.82 -13.40
CA VAL A 115 -3.00 -0.60 -14.05
C VAL A 115 -4.48 -0.68 -14.43
N LYS A 116 -5.17 -1.74 -14.03
CA LYS A 116 -6.59 -1.93 -14.31
C LYS A 116 -7.42 -1.13 -13.31
N GLY A 117 -7.99 -0.05 -13.77
CA GLY A 117 -8.96 0.69 -12.99
C GLY A 117 -8.91 2.19 -13.23
N ASN A 118 -9.73 2.89 -12.49
CA ASN A 118 -9.88 4.34 -12.52
C ASN A 118 -8.78 5.07 -11.74
N GLY A 119 -7.56 4.56 -11.75
CA GLY A 119 -6.43 5.18 -11.05
C GLY A 119 -5.91 6.42 -11.78
N PRO A 120 -5.19 7.30 -11.05
CA PRO A 120 -4.68 8.57 -11.58
C PRO A 120 -3.73 8.38 -12.77
N PHE A 121 -3.06 7.23 -12.89
CA PHE A 121 -2.13 6.91 -13.97
C PHE A 121 -2.80 6.68 -15.33
N TYR A 122 -4.11 6.46 -15.37
CA TYR A 122 -4.81 6.01 -16.58
C TYR A 122 -5.18 7.16 -17.54
N GLN A 123 -5.26 8.39 -17.06
CA GLN A 123 -5.74 9.54 -17.83
C GLN A 123 -4.68 10.60 -18.11
N ALA A 124 -3.42 10.32 -17.80
CA ALA A 124 -2.35 11.27 -18.00
C ALA A 124 -2.01 11.45 -19.47
N SER A 125 -2.00 12.69 -19.94
CA SER A 125 -1.47 13.06 -21.25
C SER A 125 0.05 13.02 -21.20
N TYR A 126 0.68 12.49 -22.26
CA TYR A 126 2.14 12.49 -22.37
C TYR A 126 2.68 13.92 -22.44
N HIS A 127 2.04 14.78 -23.24
CA HIS A 127 2.37 16.18 -23.36
C HIS A 127 1.09 17.02 -23.56
N GLU A 128 1.03 18.18 -22.93
CA GLU A 128 -0.11 19.10 -23.02
C GLU A 128 0.07 20.16 -24.13
N SER A 129 1.30 20.38 -24.58
CA SER A 129 1.62 21.33 -25.65
C SER A 129 2.03 20.59 -26.93
N GLN A 130 1.93 21.27 -28.09
CA GLN A 130 2.32 20.73 -29.41
C GLN A 130 3.82 20.93 -29.71
N GLU A 131 4.64 21.13 -28.70
CA GLU A 131 6.09 21.23 -28.86
C GLU A 131 6.73 19.84 -29.03
N ALA A 132 8.03 19.79 -29.29
CA ALA A 132 8.75 18.53 -29.44
C ALA A 132 8.53 17.60 -28.23
N VAL A 133 8.09 16.38 -28.50
CA VAL A 133 7.73 15.39 -27.48
C VAL A 133 8.99 14.62 -27.09
N ASP A 134 9.58 15.00 -25.96
CA ASP A 134 10.61 14.21 -25.31
C ASP A 134 10.24 13.96 -23.84
N TRP A 135 10.86 12.94 -23.26
CA TRP A 135 10.60 12.60 -21.85
C TRP A 135 10.96 13.73 -20.91
N GLU A 136 12.07 14.41 -21.13
CA GLU A 136 12.63 15.40 -20.21
C GLU A 136 11.73 16.61 -20.03
N ASN A 137 11.04 17.01 -21.09
CA ASN A 137 10.12 18.15 -21.12
C ASN A 137 8.65 17.74 -21.05
N SER A 138 8.32 16.44 -20.91
CA SER A 138 6.96 15.98 -20.95
C SER A 138 6.14 16.42 -19.72
N SER A 139 4.87 16.75 -19.96
CA SER A 139 3.90 17.01 -18.90
C SER A 139 3.70 15.79 -18.02
N LEU A 140 3.77 14.59 -18.61
CA LEU A 140 3.66 13.32 -17.90
C LEU A 140 4.78 13.14 -16.89
N ARG A 141 6.04 13.41 -17.25
CA ARG A 141 7.17 13.37 -16.30
C ARG A 141 6.96 14.34 -15.14
N SER A 142 6.59 15.57 -15.47
CA SER A 142 6.33 16.60 -14.46
C SER A 142 5.23 16.20 -13.50
N TRP A 143 4.13 15.66 -14.01
CA TRP A 143 2.99 15.19 -13.24
C TRP A 143 3.37 14.00 -12.34
N LEU A 144 4.08 13.00 -12.87
CA LEU A 144 4.53 11.82 -12.11
C LEU A 144 5.44 12.20 -10.93
N ASN A 145 6.36 13.14 -11.14
CA ASN A 145 7.37 13.48 -10.14
C ASN A 145 6.99 14.67 -9.23
N LYS A 146 5.82 15.26 -9.44
CA LYS A 146 5.23 16.27 -8.54
C LYS A 146 3.95 15.77 -7.92
N GLU A 147 2.85 15.72 -8.70
CA GLU A 147 1.52 15.42 -8.15
C GLU A 147 1.42 13.97 -7.70
N VAL A 148 1.77 13.00 -8.55
CA VAL A 148 1.68 11.57 -8.21
C VAL A 148 2.59 11.23 -7.03
N LEU A 149 3.82 11.74 -7.04
CA LEU A 149 4.75 11.51 -5.93
C LEU A 149 4.21 12.04 -4.59
N GLU A 150 3.48 13.15 -4.60
CA GLU A 150 2.93 13.76 -3.39
C GLU A 150 1.60 13.15 -2.95
N THR A 151 0.76 12.73 -3.90
CA THR A 151 -0.62 12.27 -3.61
C THR A 151 -0.71 10.76 -3.39
N GLU A 152 0.10 9.96 -4.11
CA GLU A 152 0.00 8.51 -4.13
C GLU A 152 1.01 7.82 -3.20
N PHE A 153 2.02 8.52 -2.71
CA PHE A 153 3.01 7.99 -1.79
C PHE A 153 2.98 8.75 -0.46
N ALA A 154 2.87 8.00 0.64
CA ALA A 154 2.96 8.57 1.98
C ALA A 154 4.34 9.22 2.21
N PRO A 155 4.47 10.18 3.15
CA PRO A 155 5.75 10.81 3.44
C PRO A 155 6.87 9.82 3.79
N GLU A 156 6.54 8.73 4.49
CA GLU A 156 7.44 7.65 4.87
C GLU A 156 7.90 6.84 3.65
N ASP A 157 7.00 6.54 2.72
CA ASP A 157 7.32 5.84 1.47
C ASP A 157 8.28 6.67 0.61
N ARG A 158 8.06 7.98 0.53
CA ARG A 158 8.92 8.89 -0.25
C ARG A 158 10.35 8.96 0.26
N GLN A 159 10.60 8.74 1.55
CA GLN A 159 11.93 8.76 2.14
C GLN A 159 12.82 7.59 1.68
N VAL A 160 12.22 6.49 1.25
CA VAL A 160 12.95 5.30 0.79
C VAL A 160 13.01 5.18 -0.73
N LEU A 161 12.35 6.09 -1.47
CA LEU A 161 12.48 6.16 -2.92
C LEU A 161 13.87 6.66 -3.30
N LEU A 162 14.47 5.99 -4.28
CA LEU A 162 15.74 6.39 -4.87
C LEU A 162 15.50 6.96 -6.27
N PRO A 163 16.28 7.97 -6.68
CA PRO A 163 16.18 8.51 -8.03
C PRO A 163 16.59 7.45 -9.07
N ILE A 164 15.86 7.43 -10.17
CA ILE A 164 16.14 6.56 -11.32
C ILE A 164 17.32 7.12 -12.10
N GLY A 165 18.30 6.29 -12.42
CA GLY A 165 19.46 6.69 -13.20
C GLY A 165 19.12 6.98 -14.68
N GLU A 166 19.91 7.83 -15.33
CA GLU A 166 19.72 8.20 -16.75
C GLU A 166 19.79 7.01 -17.70
N ASN A 167 20.61 6.01 -17.37
CA ASN A 167 20.88 4.82 -18.20
C ASN A 167 20.24 3.53 -17.66
N GLY A 168 19.27 3.61 -16.79
CA GLY A 168 18.60 2.45 -16.22
C GLY A 168 18.18 2.61 -14.78
N ALA A 169 17.69 1.52 -14.21
CA ALA A 169 17.01 1.50 -12.93
C ALA A 169 17.82 2.01 -11.74
N PHE A 170 19.14 1.75 -11.73
CA PHE A 170 19.94 2.00 -10.54
C PHE A 170 20.93 3.12 -10.77
N GLN A 171 20.76 4.21 -10.02
CA GLN A 171 21.80 5.21 -9.89
C GLN A 171 22.88 4.68 -8.92
N GLU A 172 24.16 4.83 -9.27
CA GLU A 172 25.21 4.67 -8.26
C GLU A 172 25.07 5.81 -7.26
N VAL A 173 24.45 5.52 -6.13
CA VAL A 173 24.45 6.44 -5.00
C VAL A 173 25.90 6.46 -4.49
N ALA A 174 26.64 7.47 -4.89
CA ALA A 174 27.94 7.75 -4.28
C ALA A 174 27.70 7.88 -2.76
N ALA A 175 28.32 7.02 -1.99
CA ALA A 175 28.12 6.84 -0.55
C ALA A 175 28.58 8.04 0.31
N SER A 176 28.40 9.26 -0.17
CA SER A 176 28.72 10.47 0.59
C SER A 176 28.15 11.72 -0.10
N LYS A 177 26.90 12.00 0.22
CA LYS A 177 26.45 13.39 0.41
C LYS A 177 25.04 13.34 0.97
N GLU A 178 24.90 13.69 2.25
CA GLU A 178 23.65 14.28 2.72
C GLU A 178 23.29 15.42 1.77
N PRO A 179 22.00 15.58 1.41
CA PRO A 179 21.59 16.71 0.59
C PRO A 179 21.86 17.99 1.37
N GLU A 180 23.00 18.62 1.11
CA GLU A 180 23.22 19.99 1.54
C GLU A 180 22.18 20.86 0.83
N ASN A 181 21.25 21.38 1.63
CA ASN A 181 20.35 22.47 1.28
C ASN A 181 19.69 22.42 -0.11
N GLY A 182 18.57 21.73 -0.21
CA GLY A 182 17.48 22.12 -1.13
C GLY A 182 17.71 22.00 -2.63
N THR A 183 18.80 21.42 -3.09
CA THR A 183 18.96 21.00 -4.49
C THR A 183 18.45 19.58 -4.63
N ALA A 184 17.20 19.47 -5.10
CA ALA A 184 16.65 18.20 -5.55
C ALA A 184 17.67 17.53 -6.47
N SER A 185 18.04 16.28 -6.18
CA SER A 185 18.78 15.45 -7.13
C SER A 185 17.99 15.47 -8.46
N SER A 186 18.66 15.74 -9.56
CA SER A 186 18.05 15.92 -10.89
C SER A 186 17.48 14.64 -11.49
N GLY A 187 17.15 13.63 -10.69
CA GLY A 187 16.63 12.35 -11.12
C GLY A 187 15.13 12.20 -10.89
N ASP A 188 14.46 11.45 -11.76
CA ASP A 188 13.06 11.05 -11.59
C ASP A 188 12.96 9.95 -10.53
N TYR A 189 11.98 10.04 -9.64
CA TYR A 189 11.64 8.97 -8.70
C TYR A 189 10.59 8.03 -9.28
N VAL A 190 9.72 8.55 -10.14
CA VAL A 190 8.68 7.82 -10.86
C VAL A 190 8.86 8.07 -12.35
N SER A 191 8.86 7.01 -13.15
CA SER A 191 9.11 7.08 -14.56
C SER A 191 8.31 6.02 -15.33
N ILE A 192 8.23 6.18 -16.63
CA ILE A 192 7.77 5.14 -17.57
C ILE A 192 8.98 4.41 -18.17
N LEU A 193 8.75 3.25 -18.75
CA LEU A 193 9.83 2.47 -19.36
C LEU A 193 10.24 3.04 -20.71
N SER A 194 11.48 2.78 -21.12
CA SER A 194 11.99 2.96 -22.48
C SER A 194 11.79 1.69 -23.32
N VAL A 195 11.96 1.78 -24.62
CA VAL A 195 11.99 0.63 -25.53
C VAL A 195 13.09 -0.36 -25.14
N SER A 196 14.27 0.13 -24.75
CA SER A 196 15.36 -0.70 -24.30
C SER A 196 15.04 -1.47 -23.00
N GLU A 197 14.37 -0.82 -22.04
CA GLU A 197 13.93 -1.46 -20.81
C GLU A 197 12.82 -2.51 -21.05
N ILE A 198 11.91 -2.27 -21.97
CA ILE A 198 10.92 -3.26 -22.42
C ILE A 198 11.63 -4.52 -22.94
N GLN A 199 12.66 -4.36 -23.74
CA GLN A 199 13.43 -5.50 -24.25
C GLN A 199 14.20 -6.23 -23.17
N GLN A 200 14.84 -5.47 -22.28
CA GLN A 200 15.61 -6.00 -21.13
C GLN A 200 14.71 -6.82 -20.19
N TYR A 201 13.56 -6.28 -19.82
CA TYR A 201 12.67 -6.90 -18.84
C TYR A 201 11.54 -7.73 -19.47
N LYS A 202 11.61 -8.04 -20.76
CA LYS A 202 10.57 -8.75 -21.52
C LYS A 202 10.03 -10.00 -20.84
N LYS A 203 10.90 -10.78 -20.19
CA LYS A 203 10.50 -12.00 -19.48
C LYS A 203 9.61 -11.70 -18.26
N VAL A 204 9.92 -10.63 -17.55
CA VAL A 204 9.18 -10.20 -16.36
C VAL A 204 7.88 -9.52 -16.77
N LEU A 205 7.90 -8.74 -17.86
CA LEU A 205 6.77 -7.97 -18.36
C LEU A 205 5.69 -8.81 -19.08
N ASN A 206 5.99 -10.07 -19.42
CA ASN A 206 5.04 -10.96 -20.12
C ASN A 206 3.65 -11.11 -19.45
N GLY A 207 3.49 -10.67 -18.21
CA GLY A 207 2.21 -10.65 -17.48
C GLY A 207 1.44 -9.32 -17.57
N LEU A 208 2.05 -8.25 -18.07
CA LEU A 208 1.46 -6.90 -18.14
C LEU A 208 0.81 -6.68 -19.52
N LYS A 209 -0.21 -7.48 -19.85
CA LYS A 209 -0.96 -7.36 -21.09
C LYS A 209 -2.35 -6.77 -20.83
N GLY A 210 -2.90 -6.12 -21.83
CA GLY A 210 -4.29 -5.66 -21.83
C GLY A 210 -4.47 -4.16 -21.60
N VAL A 211 -3.39 -3.38 -21.55
CA VAL A 211 -3.43 -1.92 -21.43
C VAL A 211 -2.41 -1.29 -22.37
N ASP A 212 -2.76 -0.18 -22.99
CA ASP A 212 -1.82 0.66 -23.72
C ASP A 212 -1.05 1.53 -22.71
N TYR A 213 0.25 1.70 -22.92
CA TYR A 213 1.05 2.59 -22.07
C TYR A 213 2.18 3.27 -22.83
N TRP A 214 2.49 4.49 -22.42
CA TRP A 214 3.54 5.32 -23.01
C TRP A 214 4.95 4.81 -22.65
N LEU A 215 5.89 5.06 -23.55
CA LEU A 215 7.33 4.87 -23.33
C LEU A 215 8.05 6.21 -23.34
N LYS A 216 9.27 6.24 -22.80
CA LYS A 216 10.14 7.43 -22.77
C LYS A 216 10.59 7.89 -24.16
N ASP A 217 10.67 6.94 -25.07
CA ASP A 217 11.25 7.18 -26.39
C ASP A 217 10.34 8.08 -27.24
N ALA A 218 10.95 9.05 -27.90
CA ALA A 218 10.27 9.84 -28.91
C ALA A 218 9.88 8.97 -30.09
N GLY A 219 8.74 9.27 -30.71
CA GLY A 219 8.33 8.62 -31.94
C GLY A 219 9.12 9.12 -33.16
N ASP A 220 8.78 8.59 -34.34
CA ASP A 220 9.45 8.91 -35.59
C ASP A 220 9.23 10.37 -36.04
N LYS A 221 8.26 11.06 -35.43
CA LYS A 221 7.95 12.46 -35.73
C LYS A 221 8.13 13.29 -34.45
N PRO A 222 8.46 14.59 -34.56
CA PRO A 222 8.73 15.45 -33.41
C PRO A 222 7.57 15.56 -32.42
N ASP A 223 6.34 15.33 -32.84
CA ASP A 223 5.12 15.45 -32.07
C ASP A 223 4.53 14.09 -31.62
N THR A 224 5.31 13.03 -31.70
CA THR A 224 4.86 11.67 -31.38
C THR A 224 5.73 11.02 -30.29
N ALA A 225 5.10 10.21 -29.47
CA ALA A 225 5.76 9.35 -28.48
C ALA A 225 5.50 7.87 -28.83
N VAL A 226 6.41 6.99 -28.42
CA VAL A 226 6.24 5.55 -28.55
C VAL A 226 5.31 5.04 -27.46
N PHE A 227 4.50 4.06 -27.76
CA PHE A 227 3.65 3.37 -26.79
C PHE A 227 3.65 1.87 -27.01
N VAL A 228 3.32 1.12 -25.98
CA VAL A 228 3.04 -0.31 -26.06
C VAL A 228 1.53 -0.51 -26.14
N SER A 229 1.08 -1.22 -27.16
CA SER A 229 -0.34 -1.55 -27.30
C SER A 229 -0.79 -2.64 -26.31
N ALA A 230 -2.09 -2.74 -26.07
CA ALA A 230 -2.67 -3.79 -25.20
C ALA A 230 -2.33 -5.21 -25.65
N SER A 231 -1.93 -5.41 -26.92
CA SER A 231 -1.41 -6.69 -27.42
C SER A 231 0.07 -6.92 -27.09
N GLY A 232 0.77 -5.94 -26.54
CA GLY A 232 2.20 -5.97 -26.22
C GLY A 232 3.11 -5.67 -27.41
N GLN A 233 2.61 -4.97 -28.42
CA GLN A 233 3.39 -4.48 -29.57
C GLN A 233 3.83 -3.03 -29.29
N VAL A 234 5.09 -2.75 -29.57
CA VAL A 234 5.69 -1.41 -29.57
C VAL A 234 5.47 -0.75 -30.93
#